data_9555e5e500ba974ff8b1dc0643c1a55d
#
_entry.id   9555e5e500ba974ff8b1dc0643c1a55d
#
_cell.length_a   1.000
_cell.length_b   1.000
_cell.length_c   1.000
_cell.angle_alpha   90.00
_cell.angle_beta   90.00
_cell.angle_gamma   90.00
#
_symmetry.space_group_name_H-M   'P 1'
#
loop_
_entity.id
_entity.type
_entity.pdbx_description
1 polymer ?
#
loop_
_entity_poly.entity_id
_entity_poly.type
_entity_poly.pdbx_seq_one_letter_code
_entity_poly.pdbx_strand_id
1 'polypeptide(L)'
;MADEPQGDVHRPSALDPEQLGFMCGIEVHQQLATGKLHSRESGELYDITIDTLPDDWPTFERRLRASRGEGGAVDVAARFESKRNRTFVYAQSPNAGLIELDEQPPLALDSDALDITLTVAALLSAKPVSLIQTMRKTVVDGSNTSGFQRTSLIATDGVLETDAGPVGVDVVCLEEDSARKLDTVDGPQGQQVIYNLDRLGLPLIEIATSPDVVSPDHAKTTAMALGRVLRRTRRVRRGLGSIRQDLNVSIGAGDRVEIKGCQDLNWIPSIIRLEMARQLHFYRLANELRADLDLPPLPPHRESDDAEIEAQVALAVAEHLPLSLHDVSSLFSSTASGMVADGLASGSSVMALPLKGLQGRLGTKTSDEDGAQLPRLGRELAGAAKLAGVKGIFHADELPAYGITADEVKAVRTHLKLNDSDAFVLCCAPSWQATLALEAVLERARTAWHRVPQEVRNVVVKKGAPEDGTTSPMRPLPGRSRMYPETCLLYTSPSPRDVVPSRMPSSA
;
A
#
# COMPACT_ATOMS: atom_id res chain seq x y z
N MET A 1 -12.76 32.06 -10.29
CA MET A 1 -12.88 30.60 -10.44
C MET A 1 -11.44 30.12 -10.52
N ALA A 2 -11.02 29.24 -9.66
CA ALA A 2 -9.72 28.59 -9.81
C ALA A 2 -9.72 27.85 -11.14
N ASP A 3 -8.64 27.98 -11.92
CA ASP A 3 -8.54 27.35 -13.22
C ASP A 3 -8.60 25.83 -13.07
N GLU A 4 -9.45 25.19 -13.86
CA GLU A 4 -9.58 23.74 -13.86
C GLU A 4 -8.26 23.08 -14.30
N PRO A 5 -7.78 22.01 -13.62
CA PRO A 5 -6.49 21.42 -13.93
C PRO A 5 -6.43 20.89 -15.36
N GLN A 6 -5.46 21.39 -16.13
CA GLN A 6 -5.28 21.10 -17.54
C GLN A 6 -4.28 19.94 -17.76
N GLY A 7 -4.33 19.33 -18.93
CA GLY A 7 -3.40 18.30 -19.36
C GLY A 7 -4.08 17.12 -20.07
N ASP A 8 -3.34 16.40 -20.88
CA ASP A 8 -3.82 15.21 -21.58
C ASP A 8 -3.43 13.94 -20.79
N VAL A 9 -4.42 13.29 -20.19
CA VAL A 9 -4.23 12.06 -19.42
C VAL A 9 -3.77 10.87 -20.29
N HIS A 10 -3.92 10.96 -21.62
CA HIS A 10 -3.43 9.96 -22.57
C HIS A 10 -1.96 10.15 -22.93
N ARG A 11 -1.35 11.26 -22.52
CA ARG A 11 0.06 11.60 -22.72
C ARG A 11 0.71 12.01 -21.40
N PRO A 12 0.93 11.06 -20.46
CA PRO A 12 1.49 11.35 -19.13
C PRO A 12 2.83 12.11 -19.19
N SER A 13 3.64 11.86 -20.23
CA SER A 13 4.91 12.53 -20.46
C SER A 13 4.78 14.05 -20.72
N ALA A 14 3.63 14.50 -21.22
CA ALA A 14 3.35 15.90 -21.53
C ALA A 14 2.65 16.68 -20.40
N LEU A 15 2.35 16.03 -19.28
CA LEU A 15 1.74 16.70 -18.12
C LEU A 15 2.76 17.66 -17.46
N ASP A 16 2.29 18.86 -17.18
CA ASP A 16 3.07 19.89 -16.48
C ASP A 16 2.87 19.78 -14.96
N PRO A 17 3.93 19.42 -14.20
CA PRO A 17 3.85 19.25 -12.76
C PRO A 17 3.43 20.53 -12.02
N GLU A 18 3.94 21.71 -12.44
CA GLU A 18 3.65 22.99 -11.79
C GLU A 18 2.18 23.38 -11.97
N GLN A 19 1.64 23.27 -13.18
CA GLN A 19 0.23 23.55 -13.47
C GLN A 19 -0.73 22.62 -12.72
N LEU A 20 -0.31 21.38 -12.46
CA LEU A 20 -1.11 20.41 -11.72
C LEU A 20 -0.99 20.55 -10.19
N GLY A 21 -0.16 21.45 -9.68
CA GLY A 21 0.12 21.55 -8.24
C GLY A 21 0.74 20.25 -7.72
N PHE A 22 1.70 19.72 -8.45
CA PHE A 22 2.41 18.48 -8.11
C PHE A 22 3.17 18.62 -6.80
N MET A 23 3.06 17.62 -5.95
CA MET A 23 3.85 17.46 -4.73
C MET A 23 4.35 16.02 -4.64
N CYS A 24 5.63 15.86 -4.32
CA CYS A 24 6.21 14.55 -4.11
C CYS A 24 7.22 14.58 -2.97
N GLY A 25 7.09 13.61 -2.07
CA GLY A 25 8.09 13.26 -1.07
C GLY A 25 8.63 11.85 -1.33
N ILE A 26 9.84 11.59 -0.90
CA ILE A 26 10.50 10.29 -1.04
C ILE A 26 10.79 9.74 0.34
N GLU A 27 10.46 8.47 0.56
CA GLU A 27 10.82 7.72 1.75
C GLU A 27 11.82 6.63 1.34
N VAL A 28 13.00 6.64 1.95
CA VAL A 28 14.07 5.68 1.66
C VAL A 28 14.33 4.83 2.88
N HIS A 29 14.32 3.52 2.70
CA HIS A 29 14.67 2.53 3.73
C HIS A 29 15.97 1.83 3.33
N GLN A 30 17.00 1.90 4.16
CA GLN A 30 18.30 1.29 3.90
C GLN A 30 18.74 0.41 5.06
N GLN A 31 19.03 -0.85 4.78
CA GLN A 31 19.61 -1.79 5.76
C GLN A 31 21.04 -1.41 6.11
N LEU A 32 21.37 -1.51 7.39
CA LEU A 32 22.73 -1.30 7.91
C LEU A 32 23.54 -2.60 7.93
N ALA A 33 24.86 -2.47 7.82
CA ALA A 33 25.79 -3.61 7.85
C ALA A 33 26.23 -3.91 9.30
N THR A 34 25.28 -4.13 10.21
CA THR A 34 25.47 -4.49 11.61
C THR A 34 24.75 -5.79 11.95
N GLY A 35 24.79 -6.20 13.22
CA GLY A 35 23.88 -7.19 13.78
C GLY A 35 22.45 -6.65 13.89
N LYS A 36 21.56 -7.40 14.53
CA LYS A 36 20.15 -7.00 14.70
C LYS A 36 20.00 -5.91 15.76
N LEU A 37 18.99 -5.05 15.56
CA LEU A 37 18.82 -3.80 16.30
C LEU A 37 18.58 -4.00 17.80
N HIS A 38 17.80 -5.01 18.18
CA HIS A 38 17.34 -5.22 19.54
C HIS A 38 17.61 -6.62 20.10
N SER A 39 18.35 -7.49 19.40
CA SER A 39 18.57 -8.87 19.86
C SER A 39 20.03 -9.30 20.01
N ARG A 40 20.97 -8.58 19.46
CA ARG A 40 22.40 -9.00 19.36
C ARG A 40 22.64 -10.20 18.44
N GLU A 41 21.60 -10.70 17.77
CA GLU A 41 21.76 -11.77 16.80
C GLU A 41 22.54 -11.30 15.56
N SER A 42 23.10 -12.26 14.83
CA SER A 42 23.83 -11.98 13.61
C SER A 42 22.92 -11.31 12.57
N GLY A 43 23.46 -10.33 11.84
CA GLY A 43 22.81 -9.73 10.69
C GLY A 43 22.92 -10.56 9.41
N GLU A 44 23.39 -11.80 9.45
CA GLU A 44 23.50 -12.65 8.26
C GLU A 44 22.14 -12.86 7.59
N LEU A 45 22.15 -12.86 6.25
CA LEU A 45 20.96 -13.17 5.46
C LEU A 45 21.17 -14.46 4.71
N TYR A 46 20.17 -15.34 4.81
CA TYR A 46 20.16 -16.63 4.11
C TYR A 46 19.36 -16.48 2.83
N ASP A 47 19.95 -16.72 1.68
CA ASP A 47 19.28 -16.63 0.38
C ASP A 47 18.42 -17.88 0.12
N ILE A 48 17.31 -17.98 0.86
CA ILE A 48 16.40 -19.12 0.88
C ILE A 48 15.10 -18.75 0.17
N THR A 49 14.63 -19.66 -0.66
CA THR A 49 13.29 -19.66 -1.26
C THR A 49 12.42 -20.70 -0.57
N ILE A 50 11.13 -20.76 -0.91
CA ILE A 50 10.23 -21.79 -0.36
C ILE A 50 10.72 -23.22 -0.72
N ASP A 51 11.28 -23.40 -1.93
CA ASP A 51 11.77 -24.69 -2.41
C ASP A 51 13.09 -25.12 -1.77
N THR A 52 13.81 -24.20 -1.14
CA THR A 52 15.11 -24.44 -0.49
C THR A 52 15.07 -24.23 1.02
N LEU A 53 13.86 -24.08 1.58
CA LEU A 53 13.68 -23.94 3.02
C LEU A 53 14.12 -25.24 3.72
N PRO A 54 15.09 -25.18 4.66
CA PRO A 54 15.57 -26.38 5.36
C PRO A 54 14.47 -27.01 6.20
N ASP A 55 14.32 -28.35 6.11
CA ASP A 55 13.32 -29.10 6.85
C ASP A 55 13.55 -29.09 8.38
N ASP A 56 14.77 -28.83 8.83
CA ASP A 56 15.16 -28.75 10.23
C ASP A 56 14.94 -27.37 10.86
N TRP A 57 14.52 -26.37 10.09
CA TRP A 57 14.17 -25.08 10.67
C TRP A 57 12.80 -25.15 11.34
N PRO A 58 12.70 -24.78 12.64
CA PRO A 58 11.42 -24.71 13.31
C PRO A 58 10.45 -23.74 12.60
N THR A 59 9.18 -24.11 12.55
CA THR A 59 8.12 -23.27 12.01
C THR A 59 7.04 -23.00 13.06
N PHE A 60 6.51 -21.79 13.08
CA PHE A 60 5.49 -21.33 14.01
C PHE A 60 4.33 -20.70 13.25
N GLU A 61 3.12 -20.99 13.68
CA GLU A 61 1.92 -20.37 13.09
C GLU A 61 1.35 -19.29 14.02
N ARG A 62 0.95 -18.16 13.44
CA ARG A 62 0.23 -17.10 14.15
C ARG A 62 -0.92 -16.56 13.31
N ARG A 63 -1.96 -16.12 14.01
CA ARG A 63 -3.08 -15.36 13.42
C ARG A 63 -3.08 -13.97 14.00
N LEU A 64 -3.18 -12.97 13.12
CA LEU A 64 -3.26 -11.58 13.56
C LEU A 64 -4.57 -11.33 14.30
N ARG A 65 -4.47 -10.73 15.48
CA ARG A 65 -5.61 -10.12 16.17
C ARG A 65 -5.43 -8.61 16.11
N ALA A 66 -6.31 -7.94 15.38
CA ALA A 66 -6.29 -6.49 15.32
C ALA A 66 -6.51 -5.91 16.72
N SER A 67 -5.47 -5.30 17.30
CA SER A 67 -5.55 -4.60 18.58
C SER A 67 -6.14 -3.19 18.37
N ARG A 68 -6.81 -2.69 19.41
CA ARG A 68 -7.28 -1.30 19.44
C ARG A 68 -6.14 -0.40 19.88
N GLY A 69 -5.95 0.73 19.16
CA GLY A 69 -5.02 1.77 19.59
C GLY A 69 -5.49 2.50 20.86
N GLU A 70 -4.67 3.40 21.39
CA GLU A 70 -4.97 4.17 22.62
C GLU A 70 -6.30 4.92 22.56
N GLY A 71 -6.75 5.34 21.38
CA GLY A 71 -8.06 5.96 21.15
C GLY A 71 -9.24 4.99 21.06
N GLY A 72 -9.05 3.69 21.36
CA GLY A 72 -10.10 2.65 21.31
C GLY A 72 -10.52 2.22 19.90
N ALA A 73 -10.00 2.85 18.85
CA ALA A 73 -10.27 2.52 17.46
C ALA A 73 -9.28 1.47 16.92
N VAL A 74 -9.76 0.61 16.03
CA VAL A 74 -8.91 -0.29 15.24
C VAL A 74 -8.45 0.46 14.00
N ASP A 75 -7.15 0.43 13.71
CA ASP A 75 -6.57 1.01 12.49
C ASP A 75 -7.27 0.49 11.22
N VAL A 76 -7.46 1.35 10.21
CA VAL A 76 -8.20 1.03 8.99
C VAL A 76 -7.52 -0.10 8.21
N ALA A 77 -6.18 -0.11 8.15
CA ALA A 77 -5.41 -1.16 7.49
C ALA A 77 -5.51 -2.49 8.26
N ALA A 78 -5.51 -2.46 9.60
CA ALA A 78 -5.70 -3.64 10.45
C ALA A 78 -7.10 -4.25 10.28
N ARG A 79 -8.12 -3.41 10.14
CA ARG A 79 -9.50 -3.83 9.87
C ARG A 79 -9.64 -4.46 8.48
N PHE A 80 -8.96 -3.91 7.51
CA PHE A 80 -8.89 -4.46 6.15
C PHE A 80 -8.22 -5.83 6.13
N GLU A 81 -7.05 -5.98 6.77
CA GLU A 81 -6.30 -7.24 6.80
C GLU A 81 -7.05 -8.34 7.56
N SER A 82 -7.74 -8.01 8.66
CA SER A 82 -8.52 -8.99 9.44
C SER A 82 -9.64 -9.66 8.63
N LYS A 83 -10.17 -8.98 7.60
CA LYS A 83 -11.17 -9.56 6.69
C LYS A 83 -10.60 -10.61 5.73
N ARG A 84 -9.27 -10.67 5.56
CA ARG A 84 -8.60 -11.57 4.60
C ARG A 84 -8.41 -12.99 5.12
N ASN A 85 -8.69 -13.27 6.39
CA ASN A 85 -8.58 -14.58 7.04
C ASN A 85 -7.26 -15.32 6.73
N ARG A 86 -6.13 -14.65 7.02
CA ARG A 86 -4.79 -15.19 6.77
C ARG A 86 -4.19 -15.82 8.01
N THR A 87 -3.43 -16.90 7.81
CA THR A 87 -2.52 -17.49 8.78
C THR A 87 -1.08 -17.15 8.37
N PHE A 88 -0.24 -16.78 9.33
CA PHE A 88 1.16 -16.47 9.09
C PHE A 88 2.02 -17.59 9.63
N VAL A 89 2.90 -18.13 8.78
CA VAL A 89 3.85 -19.18 9.11
C VAL A 89 5.25 -18.60 9.11
N TYR A 90 5.97 -18.75 10.21
CA TYR A 90 7.31 -18.20 10.39
C TYR A 90 8.34 -19.32 10.44
N ALA A 91 9.29 -19.32 9.51
CA ALA A 91 10.46 -20.18 9.54
C ALA A 91 11.57 -19.49 10.35
N GLN A 92 11.99 -20.12 11.44
CA GLN A 92 13.03 -19.61 12.32
C GLN A 92 14.40 -19.94 11.75
N SER A 93 15.08 -18.94 11.21
CA SER A 93 16.47 -19.03 10.77
C SER A 93 17.44 -19.12 11.98
N PRO A 94 18.68 -19.57 11.78
CA PRO A 94 19.68 -19.70 12.86
C PRO A 94 20.00 -18.38 13.58
N ASN A 95 19.74 -17.23 12.94
CA ASN A 95 19.92 -15.90 13.52
C ASN A 95 18.59 -15.25 13.98
N ALA A 96 17.57 -16.04 14.23
CA ALA A 96 16.30 -15.58 14.81
C ALA A 96 16.15 -16.19 16.21
N GLY A 97 16.35 -15.36 17.24
CA GLY A 97 16.24 -15.72 18.64
C GLY A 97 14.84 -15.49 19.22
N LEU A 98 14.74 -15.51 20.55
CA LEU A 98 13.46 -15.33 21.25
C LEU A 98 12.87 -13.93 21.10
N ILE A 99 13.70 -12.91 20.83
CA ILE A 99 13.24 -11.53 20.58
C ILE A 99 12.51 -11.47 19.25
N GLU A 100 13.05 -12.09 18.19
CA GLU A 100 12.41 -12.17 16.88
C GLU A 100 11.13 -13.02 16.92
N LEU A 101 11.01 -13.92 17.87
CA LEU A 101 9.80 -14.72 18.11
C LEU A 101 8.78 -14.01 19.02
N ASP A 102 9.09 -12.81 19.51
CA ASP A 102 8.26 -12.07 20.47
C ASP A 102 8.05 -12.84 21.81
N GLU A 103 9.05 -13.63 22.21
CA GLU A 103 9.05 -14.45 23.43
C GLU A 103 9.99 -13.89 24.52
N GLN A 104 10.73 -12.81 24.21
CA GLN A 104 11.62 -12.13 25.14
C GLN A 104 11.57 -10.61 24.92
N PRO A 105 11.69 -9.79 26.00
CA PRO A 105 11.80 -8.34 25.88
C PRO A 105 13.01 -7.92 25.04
N PRO A 106 12.88 -6.83 24.23
CA PRO A 106 13.96 -6.33 23.41
C PRO A 106 15.12 -5.78 24.26
N LEU A 107 16.32 -5.83 23.69
CA LEU A 107 17.48 -5.14 24.23
C LEU A 107 17.50 -3.67 23.77
N ALA A 108 18.38 -2.88 24.37
CA ALA A 108 18.68 -1.51 23.94
C ALA A 108 19.04 -1.43 22.45
N LEU A 109 18.84 -0.30 21.83
CA LEU A 109 19.30 -0.01 20.46
C LEU A 109 20.77 -0.43 20.29
N ASP A 110 21.07 -1.06 19.18
CA ASP A 110 22.45 -1.33 18.79
C ASP A 110 23.22 -0.02 18.62
N SER A 111 24.34 0.14 19.33
CA SER A 111 25.13 1.38 19.34
C SER A 111 25.74 1.67 17.96
N ASP A 112 26.19 0.64 17.25
CA ASP A 112 26.77 0.81 15.93
C ASP A 112 25.73 1.29 14.91
N ALA A 113 24.51 0.74 14.98
CA ALA A 113 23.40 1.18 14.14
C ALA A 113 23.02 2.65 14.44
N LEU A 114 23.03 3.03 15.72
CA LEU A 114 22.77 4.41 16.13
C LEU A 114 23.85 5.38 15.62
N ASP A 115 25.14 5.02 15.75
CA ASP A 115 26.27 5.83 15.28
C ASP A 115 26.23 6.04 13.75
N ILE A 116 25.86 5.00 13.00
CA ILE A 116 25.68 5.12 11.54
C ILE A 116 24.53 6.09 11.23
N THR A 117 23.42 5.96 11.94
CA THR A 117 22.23 6.80 11.71
C THR A 117 22.53 8.26 12.06
N LEU A 118 23.23 8.54 13.15
CA LEU A 118 23.69 9.89 13.51
C LEU A 118 24.68 10.45 12.48
N THR A 119 25.54 9.61 11.91
CA THR A 119 26.44 10.01 10.82
C THR A 119 25.65 10.42 9.58
N VAL A 120 24.60 9.67 9.22
CA VAL A 120 23.70 10.02 8.11
C VAL A 120 22.96 11.32 8.41
N ALA A 121 22.45 11.48 9.63
CA ALA A 121 21.78 12.72 10.06
C ALA A 121 22.73 13.95 9.94
N ALA A 122 23.98 13.80 10.35
CA ALA A 122 24.98 14.86 10.20
C ALA A 122 25.28 15.20 8.72
N LEU A 123 25.36 14.18 7.84
CA LEU A 123 25.54 14.38 6.39
C LEU A 123 24.36 15.07 5.71
N LEU A 124 23.17 14.98 6.32
CA LEU A 124 21.94 15.65 5.89
C LEU A 124 21.71 16.97 6.64
N SER A 125 22.66 17.41 7.48
CA SER A 125 22.48 18.57 8.35
C SER A 125 21.23 18.51 9.24
N ALA A 126 20.72 17.32 9.49
CA ALA A 126 19.56 17.10 10.34
C ALA A 126 19.90 17.27 11.82
N LYS A 127 18.93 17.71 12.62
CA LYS A 127 19.08 17.99 14.05
C LYS A 127 18.76 16.74 14.87
N PRO A 128 19.73 16.13 15.58
CA PRO A 128 19.45 15.02 16.47
C PRO A 128 18.45 15.40 17.57
N VAL A 129 17.55 14.47 17.89
CA VAL A 129 16.62 14.68 19.01
C VAL A 129 17.36 14.59 20.35
N SER A 130 16.89 15.32 21.35
CA SER A 130 17.50 15.31 22.70
C SER A 130 17.20 14.02 23.48
N LEU A 131 16.14 13.32 23.14
CA LEU A 131 15.72 12.05 23.73
C LEU A 131 15.21 11.11 22.63
N ILE A 132 15.81 9.95 22.51
CA ILE A 132 15.37 8.90 21.58
C ILE A 132 14.30 8.07 22.29
N GLN A 133 13.08 8.13 21.76
CA GLN A 133 11.98 7.27 22.20
C GLN A 133 11.65 6.26 21.13
N THR A 134 11.71 4.98 21.49
CA THR A 134 11.27 3.91 20.58
C THR A 134 9.75 3.79 20.62
N MET A 135 9.15 3.72 19.44
CA MET A 135 7.72 3.57 19.23
C MET A 135 7.44 2.21 18.61
N ARG A 136 6.25 1.68 18.85
CA ARG A 136 5.71 0.51 18.15
C ARG A 136 4.85 1.00 16.99
N LYS A 137 5.28 0.75 15.76
CA LYS A 137 4.55 1.05 14.53
C LYS A 137 3.78 -0.21 14.11
N THR A 138 2.45 -0.20 14.25
CA THR A 138 1.60 -1.37 13.95
C THR A 138 1.84 -1.91 12.54
N VAL A 139 2.06 -3.22 12.44
CA VAL A 139 2.23 -3.97 11.20
C VAL A 139 1.16 -5.05 11.13
N VAL A 140 0.37 -5.03 10.05
CA VAL A 140 -0.86 -5.81 9.92
C VAL A 140 -0.77 -6.97 8.94
N ASP A 141 0.29 -7.04 8.13
CA ASP A 141 0.48 -8.05 7.09
C ASP A 141 1.20 -9.32 7.57
N GLY A 142 1.50 -9.39 8.87
CA GLY A 142 2.18 -10.52 9.50
C GLY A 142 3.69 -10.51 9.33
N SER A 143 4.29 -9.53 8.65
CA SER A 143 5.74 -9.47 8.43
C SER A 143 6.57 -9.21 9.71
N ASN A 144 5.93 -8.88 10.84
CA ASN A 144 6.53 -8.81 12.16
C ASN A 144 5.76 -9.73 13.11
N THR A 145 6.47 -10.63 13.77
CA THR A 145 5.90 -11.61 14.70
C THR A 145 5.14 -10.97 15.87
N SER A 146 5.62 -9.82 16.35
CA SER A 146 4.99 -9.02 17.41
C SER A 146 3.74 -8.24 16.95
N GLY A 147 3.48 -8.15 15.62
CA GLY A 147 2.43 -7.31 15.07
C GLY A 147 2.77 -5.81 15.04
N PHE A 148 4.01 -5.43 15.32
CA PHE A 148 4.52 -4.07 15.22
C PHE A 148 6.00 -4.06 14.86
N GLN A 149 6.47 -2.93 14.36
CA GLN A 149 7.86 -2.63 14.05
C GLN A 149 8.34 -1.56 15.03
N ARG A 150 9.46 -1.79 15.73
CA ARG A 150 10.07 -0.78 16.59
C ARG A 150 10.74 0.26 15.73
N THR A 151 10.37 1.52 15.94
CA THR A 151 10.86 2.68 15.18
C THR A 151 11.24 3.78 16.14
N SER A 152 12.45 4.31 16.02
CA SER A 152 12.99 5.37 16.87
C SER A 152 13.29 6.59 16.01
N LEU A 153 12.76 7.76 16.38
CA LEU A 153 13.14 9.03 15.76
C LEU A 153 14.52 9.42 16.25
N ILE A 154 15.45 9.67 15.32
CA ILE A 154 16.85 10.01 15.61
C ILE A 154 17.14 11.47 15.33
N ALA A 155 16.64 12.03 14.22
CA ALA A 155 16.85 13.42 13.84
C ALA A 155 15.70 13.98 13.01
N THR A 156 15.59 15.32 12.97
CA THR A 156 14.59 16.07 12.20
C THR A 156 15.24 17.25 11.47
N ASP A 157 14.48 17.96 10.66
CA ASP A 157 14.83 19.23 10.04
C ASP A 157 16.18 19.20 9.28
N GLY A 158 16.39 18.15 8.50
CA GLY A 158 17.56 18.03 7.62
C GLY A 158 17.33 18.67 6.27
N VAL A 159 18.40 18.74 5.48
CA VAL A 159 18.37 19.25 4.10
C VAL A 159 19.26 18.37 3.22
N LEU A 160 18.75 18.03 2.05
CA LEU A 160 19.48 17.37 0.98
C LEU A 160 19.66 18.33 -0.18
N GLU A 161 20.89 18.68 -0.52
CA GLU A 161 21.20 19.48 -1.70
C GLU A 161 21.07 18.66 -2.97
N THR A 162 20.31 19.16 -3.94
CA THR A 162 20.16 18.58 -5.28
C THR A 162 20.40 19.61 -6.38
N ASP A 163 20.59 19.15 -7.61
CA ASP A 163 20.83 20.05 -8.74
C ASP A 163 19.62 20.95 -9.07
N ALA A 164 18.40 20.53 -8.66
CA ALA A 164 17.15 21.28 -8.86
C ALA A 164 16.74 22.10 -7.63
N GLY A 165 17.57 22.16 -6.60
CA GLY A 165 17.35 22.90 -5.38
C GLY A 165 17.38 22.02 -4.13
N PRO A 166 17.32 22.61 -2.93
CA PRO A 166 17.31 21.90 -1.68
C PRO A 166 15.98 21.14 -1.50
N VAL A 167 16.07 19.95 -0.93
CA VAL A 167 14.92 19.14 -0.52
C VAL A 167 15.01 18.96 0.99
N GLY A 168 13.99 19.35 1.73
CA GLY A 168 13.90 19.15 3.17
C GLY A 168 13.88 17.66 3.52
N VAL A 169 14.43 17.34 4.67
CA VAL A 169 14.35 16.00 5.28
C VAL A 169 13.60 16.13 6.60
N ASP A 170 12.35 15.68 6.61
CA ASP A 170 11.48 15.85 7.77
C ASP A 170 11.96 15.00 8.95
N VAL A 171 12.29 13.74 8.67
CA VAL A 171 12.71 12.78 9.71
C VAL A 171 13.80 11.83 9.22
N VAL A 172 14.66 11.45 10.17
CA VAL A 172 15.57 10.31 10.07
C VAL A 172 15.27 9.38 11.23
N CYS A 173 14.77 8.19 10.91
CA CYS A 173 14.42 7.17 11.90
C CYS A 173 15.37 5.97 11.80
N LEU A 174 15.47 5.24 12.91
CA LEU A 174 16.12 3.93 13.00
C LEU A 174 15.07 2.91 13.44
N GLU A 175 14.86 1.89 12.62
CA GLU A 175 13.80 0.92 12.83
C GLU A 175 14.26 -0.52 12.57
N GLU A 176 13.42 -1.48 12.96
CA GLU A 176 13.62 -2.90 12.65
C GLU A 176 13.13 -3.21 11.23
N ASP A 177 13.90 -3.96 10.45
CA ASP A 177 13.37 -4.50 9.19
C ASP A 177 12.38 -5.65 9.49
N SER A 178 11.45 -5.85 8.57
CA SER A 178 10.44 -6.89 8.66
C SER A 178 10.95 -8.23 8.11
N ALA A 179 10.29 -9.32 8.46
CA ALA A 179 10.55 -10.65 7.94
C ALA A 179 10.42 -10.72 6.41
N ARG A 180 11.17 -11.62 5.79
CA ARG A 180 11.12 -11.82 4.34
C ARG A 180 10.02 -12.80 3.99
N LYS A 181 9.05 -12.35 3.20
CA LYS A 181 8.03 -13.23 2.63
C LYS A 181 8.67 -14.20 1.64
N LEU A 182 8.43 -15.50 1.85
CA LEU A 182 8.84 -16.56 0.93
C LEU A 182 7.73 -16.88 -0.06
N ASP A 183 6.49 -17.12 0.42
CA ASP A 183 5.37 -17.50 -0.44
C ASP A 183 4.01 -17.15 0.19
N THR A 184 2.96 -17.36 -0.61
CA THR A 184 1.57 -17.39 -0.15
C THR A 184 0.89 -18.58 -0.78
N VAL A 185 0.44 -19.54 0.05
CA VAL A 185 -0.21 -20.76 -0.38
C VAL A 185 -1.66 -20.80 0.11
N ASP A 186 -2.53 -21.48 -0.65
CA ASP A 186 -3.90 -21.72 -0.23
C ASP A 186 -3.94 -22.89 0.75
N GLY A 187 -4.38 -22.65 1.97
CA GLY A 187 -4.53 -23.65 3.01
C GLY A 187 -5.99 -24.02 3.29
N PRO A 188 -6.23 -25.07 4.10
CA PRO A 188 -7.59 -25.54 4.39
C PRO A 188 -8.49 -24.50 5.10
N GLN A 189 -7.89 -23.52 5.75
CA GLN A 189 -8.58 -22.51 6.55
C GLN A 189 -8.37 -21.07 6.02
N GLY A 190 -7.99 -20.90 4.75
CA GLY A 190 -7.66 -19.63 4.13
C GLY A 190 -6.20 -19.57 3.67
N GLN A 191 -5.74 -18.39 3.26
CA GLN A 191 -4.37 -18.20 2.79
C GLN A 191 -3.34 -18.32 3.93
N GLN A 192 -2.24 -19.02 3.67
CA GLN A 192 -1.07 -19.07 4.52
C GLN A 192 0.04 -18.24 3.87
N VAL A 193 0.57 -17.27 4.62
CA VAL A 193 1.71 -16.44 4.20
C VAL A 193 2.94 -16.93 4.96
N ILE A 194 3.96 -17.36 4.23
CA ILE A 194 5.17 -17.96 4.78
C ILE A 194 6.28 -16.92 4.80
N TYR A 195 6.88 -16.71 5.98
CA TYR A 195 7.97 -15.77 6.22
C TYR A 195 9.25 -16.47 6.71
N ASN A 196 10.39 -15.99 6.24
CA ASN A 196 11.70 -16.29 6.84
C ASN A 196 12.08 -15.15 7.80
N LEU A 197 12.50 -15.49 9.02
CA LEU A 197 12.84 -14.55 10.09
C LEU A 197 14.27 -14.02 10.02
N ASP A 198 15.09 -14.42 9.04
CA ASP A 198 16.51 -14.03 8.94
C ASP A 198 16.70 -12.50 8.92
N ARG A 199 15.80 -11.80 8.25
CA ARG A 199 15.81 -10.33 8.07
C ARG A 199 15.14 -9.58 9.20
N LEU A 200 14.20 -10.21 9.92
CA LEU A 200 13.46 -9.56 11.00
C LEU A 200 14.42 -9.01 12.06
N GLY A 201 14.26 -7.75 12.42
CA GLY A 201 15.07 -7.07 13.41
C GLY A 201 16.39 -6.50 12.90
N LEU A 202 16.73 -6.60 11.61
CA LEU A 202 17.88 -5.90 11.05
C LEU A 202 17.66 -4.38 11.17
N PRO A 203 18.71 -3.60 11.51
CA PRO A 203 18.60 -2.14 11.53
C PRO A 203 18.36 -1.57 10.15
N LEU A 204 17.37 -0.68 10.07
CA LEU A 204 16.90 -0.02 8.86
C LEU A 204 16.85 1.48 9.13
N ILE A 205 17.59 2.29 8.36
CA ILE A 205 17.42 3.73 8.38
C ILE A 205 16.24 4.07 7.47
N GLU A 206 15.25 4.77 8.01
CA GLU A 206 14.17 5.41 7.27
C GLU A 206 14.45 6.90 7.17
N ILE A 207 14.48 7.44 5.95
CA ILE A 207 14.62 8.88 5.68
C ILE A 207 13.37 9.31 4.91
N ALA A 208 12.59 10.23 5.48
CA ALA A 208 11.45 10.82 4.79
C ALA A 208 11.76 12.28 4.44
N THR A 209 11.61 12.63 3.17
CA THR A 209 11.77 14.00 2.69
C THR A 209 10.47 14.78 2.82
N SER A 210 10.59 16.11 2.90
CA SER A 210 9.48 17.01 2.65
C SER A 210 8.98 16.89 1.20
N PRO A 211 7.76 17.33 0.88
CA PRO A 211 7.21 17.24 -0.48
C PRO A 211 7.76 18.35 -1.40
N ASP A 212 9.06 18.61 -1.33
CA ASP A 212 9.76 19.69 -2.06
C ASP A 212 10.23 19.26 -3.45
N VAL A 213 9.97 18.03 -3.85
CA VAL A 213 10.31 17.54 -5.17
C VAL A 213 9.38 18.16 -6.22
N VAL A 214 9.96 18.94 -7.14
CA VAL A 214 9.23 19.80 -8.08
C VAL A 214 8.91 19.14 -9.43
N SER A 215 9.49 17.98 -9.73
CA SER A 215 9.23 17.27 -10.99
C SER A 215 9.53 15.77 -10.88
N PRO A 216 8.98 14.93 -11.79
CA PRO A 216 9.29 13.51 -11.84
C PRO A 216 10.80 13.21 -11.98
N ASP A 217 11.54 13.98 -12.77
CA ASP A 217 12.98 13.81 -12.96
C ASP A 217 13.77 14.27 -11.71
N HIS A 218 13.30 15.31 -11.03
CA HIS A 218 13.85 15.73 -9.73
C HIS A 218 13.68 14.63 -8.67
N ALA A 219 12.57 13.89 -8.66
CA ALA A 219 12.40 12.74 -7.77
C ALA A 219 13.50 11.68 -7.95
N LYS A 220 13.83 11.35 -9.20
CA LYS A 220 14.93 10.42 -9.52
C LYS A 220 16.26 10.93 -8.99
N THR A 221 16.61 12.19 -9.26
CA THR A 221 17.89 12.76 -8.81
C THR A 221 17.95 12.88 -7.28
N THR A 222 16.85 13.17 -6.60
CA THR A 222 16.71 13.17 -5.14
C THR A 222 16.97 11.78 -4.56
N ALA A 223 16.33 10.75 -5.09
CA ALA A 223 16.55 9.36 -4.66
C ALA A 223 18.01 8.92 -4.87
N MET A 224 18.63 9.31 -5.98
CA MET A 224 20.06 9.07 -6.26
C MET A 224 20.96 9.80 -5.25
N ALA A 225 20.64 11.02 -4.89
CA ALA A 225 21.40 11.82 -3.92
C ALA A 225 21.32 11.19 -2.51
N LEU A 226 20.15 10.80 -2.04
CA LEU A 226 19.97 10.04 -0.78
C LEU A 226 20.80 8.76 -0.78
N GLY A 227 20.72 7.97 -1.86
CA GLY A 227 21.53 6.76 -1.99
C GLY A 227 23.04 7.04 -1.96
N ARG A 228 23.52 8.20 -2.47
CA ARG A 228 24.92 8.62 -2.34
C ARG A 228 25.30 8.95 -0.91
N VAL A 229 24.46 9.68 -0.19
CA VAL A 229 24.67 10.00 1.25
C VAL A 229 24.82 8.72 2.05
N LEU A 230 23.89 7.79 1.94
CA LEU A 230 23.91 6.51 2.63
C LEU A 230 25.18 5.70 2.33
N ARG A 231 25.56 5.58 1.06
CA ARG A 231 26.78 4.85 0.66
C ARG A 231 28.09 5.48 1.12
N ARG A 232 28.11 6.81 1.37
CA ARG A 232 29.30 7.50 1.91
C ARG A 232 29.70 6.99 3.30
N THR A 233 28.76 6.52 4.10
CA THR A 233 29.07 5.91 5.42
C THR A 233 29.92 4.65 5.33
N ARG A 234 29.88 3.94 4.18
CA ARG A 234 30.50 2.60 3.94
C ARG A 234 30.01 1.51 4.90
N ARG A 235 28.96 1.77 5.67
CA ARG A 235 28.41 0.86 6.70
C ARG A 235 26.97 0.45 6.42
N VAL A 236 26.48 0.68 5.17
CA VAL A 236 25.19 0.18 4.71
C VAL A 236 25.35 -1.10 3.91
N ARG A 237 24.34 -1.94 3.95
CA ARG A 237 24.28 -3.16 3.13
C ARG A 237 24.16 -2.82 1.66
N ARG A 238 24.67 -3.72 0.82
CA ARG A 238 24.62 -3.62 -0.64
C ARG A 238 23.90 -4.85 -1.19
N GLY A 239 23.41 -4.74 -2.40
CA GLY A 239 22.71 -5.80 -3.10
C GLY A 239 21.22 -5.53 -3.24
N LEU A 240 20.56 -6.39 -3.98
CA LEU A 240 19.14 -6.28 -4.29
C LEU A 240 18.32 -6.37 -2.99
N GLY A 241 17.39 -5.44 -2.81
CA GLY A 241 16.50 -5.40 -1.64
C GLY A 241 17.12 -4.79 -0.37
N SER A 242 18.42 -4.41 -0.36
CA SER A 242 19.04 -3.73 0.78
C SER A 242 18.63 -2.26 0.92
N ILE A 243 18.17 -1.64 -0.14
CA ILE A 243 17.58 -0.30 -0.18
C ILE A 243 16.23 -0.37 -0.90
N ARG A 244 15.26 0.35 -0.35
CA ARG A 244 13.90 0.47 -0.91
C ARG A 244 13.51 1.94 -0.87
N GLN A 245 12.76 2.39 -1.86
CA GLN A 245 12.16 3.71 -1.87
C GLN A 245 10.66 3.62 -2.11
N ASP A 246 9.94 4.45 -1.37
CA ASP A 246 8.51 4.67 -1.51
C ASP A 246 8.30 6.12 -1.95
N LEU A 247 7.37 6.34 -2.86
CA LEU A 247 7.06 7.65 -3.41
C LEU A 247 5.71 8.12 -2.85
N ASN A 248 5.67 9.28 -2.24
CA ASN A 248 4.42 9.94 -1.86
C ASN A 248 4.08 10.97 -2.92
N VAL A 249 3.02 10.74 -3.69
CA VAL A 249 2.67 11.57 -4.85
C VAL A 249 1.27 12.13 -4.71
N SER A 250 1.10 13.41 -5.01
CA SER A 250 -0.20 14.06 -5.16
C SER A 250 -0.16 15.17 -6.21
N ILE A 251 -1.32 15.53 -6.75
CA ILE A 251 -1.56 16.78 -7.49
C ILE A 251 -2.60 17.61 -6.74
N GLY A 252 -2.75 18.90 -7.03
CA GLY A 252 -3.71 19.78 -6.36
C GLY A 252 -5.14 19.24 -6.38
N ALA A 253 -5.55 18.65 -7.51
CA ALA A 253 -6.87 18.03 -7.69
C ALA A 253 -6.95 16.58 -7.19
N GLY A 254 -5.88 16.01 -6.68
CA GLY A 254 -5.80 14.63 -6.19
C GLY A 254 -5.69 14.52 -4.69
N ASP A 255 -5.09 13.41 -4.23
CA ASP A 255 -4.75 13.21 -2.84
C ASP A 255 -3.45 12.40 -2.70
N ARG A 256 -2.91 12.31 -1.47
CA ARG A 256 -1.66 11.60 -1.21
C ARG A 256 -1.77 10.12 -1.45
N VAL A 257 -0.95 9.62 -2.35
CA VAL A 257 -0.80 8.19 -2.66
C VAL A 257 0.64 7.79 -2.40
N GLU A 258 0.82 6.74 -1.59
CA GLU A 258 2.12 6.12 -1.33
C GLU A 258 2.34 4.97 -2.32
N ILE A 259 3.41 5.04 -3.11
CA ILE A 259 3.74 4.03 -4.11
C ILE A 259 4.96 3.25 -3.66
N LYS A 260 4.77 1.96 -3.41
CA LYS A 260 5.81 1.01 -3.00
C LYS A 260 6.34 0.19 -4.17
N GLY A 261 7.53 -0.38 -3.97
CA GLY A 261 8.11 -1.32 -4.93
C GLY A 261 8.86 -0.66 -6.08
N CYS A 262 9.17 0.62 -5.96
CA CYS A 262 10.03 1.32 -6.91
C CYS A 262 11.50 0.94 -6.64
N GLN A 263 12.01 -0.11 -7.31
CA GLN A 263 13.38 -0.60 -7.11
C GLN A 263 14.39 0.01 -8.07
N ASP A 264 14.00 0.23 -9.32
CA ASP A 264 14.84 0.87 -10.32
C ASP A 264 14.55 2.37 -10.38
N LEU A 265 15.59 3.17 -10.09
CA LEU A 265 15.50 4.63 -10.09
C LEU A 265 15.11 5.22 -11.47
N ASN A 266 15.39 4.51 -12.56
CA ASN A 266 15.01 4.97 -13.90
C ASN A 266 13.50 4.99 -14.12
N TRP A 267 12.74 4.26 -13.32
CA TRP A 267 11.29 4.15 -13.42
C TRP A 267 10.54 5.21 -12.62
N ILE A 268 11.22 5.85 -11.65
CA ILE A 268 10.62 6.89 -10.81
C ILE A 268 9.87 7.93 -11.64
N PRO A 269 10.45 8.53 -12.72
CA PRO A 269 9.74 9.52 -13.51
C PRO A 269 8.46 8.97 -14.17
N SER A 270 8.50 7.78 -14.74
CA SER A 270 7.33 7.17 -15.39
C SER A 270 6.23 6.82 -14.39
N ILE A 271 6.59 6.26 -13.22
CA ILE A 271 5.65 5.96 -12.14
C ILE A 271 4.91 7.23 -11.69
N ILE A 272 5.66 8.32 -11.47
CA ILE A 272 5.09 9.60 -11.03
C ILE A 272 4.17 10.19 -12.10
N ARG A 273 4.60 10.22 -13.37
CA ARG A 273 3.79 10.74 -14.48
C ARG A 273 2.48 9.98 -14.64
N LEU A 274 2.52 8.65 -14.52
CA LEU A 274 1.32 7.81 -14.56
C LEU A 274 0.40 8.06 -13.37
N GLU A 275 0.95 8.31 -12.18
CA GLU A 275 0.14 8.64 -11.01
C GLU A 275 -0.49 10.04 -11.14
N MET A 276 0.24 11.04 -11.66
CA MET A 276 -0.33 12.36 -11.97
C MET A 276 -1.50 12.24 -12.96
N ALA A 277 -1.31 11.47 -14.05
CA ALA A 277 -2.36 11.21 -15.05
C ALA A 277 -3.55 10.47 -14.41
N ARG A 278 -3.31 9.53 -13.49
CA ARG A 278 -4.36 8.80 -12.79
C ARG A 278 -5.19 9.73 -11.91
N GLN A 279 -4.56 10.58 -11.14
CA GLN A 279 -5.26 11.51 -10.26
C GLN A 279 -6.08 12.54 -11.07
N LEU A 280 -5.53 13.08 -12.15
CA LEU A 280 -6.23 13.99 -13.04
C LEU A 280 -7.42 13.32 -13.74
N HIS A 281 -7.24 12.09 -14.23
CA HIS A 281 -8.31 11.31 -14.85
C HIS A 281 -9.49 11.10 -13.89
N PHE A 282 -9.22 10.65 -12.65
CA PHE A 282 -10.28 10.39 -11.68
C PHE A 282 -10.93 11.67 -11.15
N TYR A 283 -10.21 12.76 -11.04
CA TYR A 283 -10.81 14.07 -10.74
C TYR A 283 -11.85 14.46 -11.81
N ARG A 284 -11.51 14.35 -13.10
CA ARG A 284 -12.42 14.64 -14.20
C ARG A 284 -13.61 13.69 -14.23
N LEU A 285 -13.35 12.40 -14.11
CA LEU A 285 -14.42 11.40 -14.04
C LEU A 285 -15.37 11.66 -12.88
N ALA A 286 -14.84 12.02 -11.70
CA ALA A 286 -15.67 12.34 -10.55
C ALA A 286 -16.62 13.53 -10.85
N ASN A 287 -16.12 14.59 -11.49
CA ASN A 287 -16.93 15.74 -11.83
C ASN A 287 -17.99 15.42 -12.90
N GLU A 288 -17.67 14.59 -13.89
CA GLU A 288 -18.64 14.08 -14.86
C GLU A 288 -19.75 13.27 -14.16
N LEU A 289 -19.38 12.35 -13.29
CA LEU A 289 -20.33 11.51 -12.55
C LEU A 289 -21.18 12.31 -11.55
N ARG A 290 -20.62 13.35 -10.94
CA ARG A 290 -21.37 14.27 -10.08
C ARG A 290 -22.38 15.08 -10.88
N ALA A 291 -21.99 15.56 -12.06
CA ALA A 291 -22.90 16.28 -12.95
C ALA A 291 -24.07 15.39 -13.42
N ASP A 292 -23.83 14.11 -13.69
CA ASP A 292 -24.89 13.15 -14.06
C ASP A 292 -25.94 12.94 -12.94
N LEU A 293 -25.61 13.28 -11.70
CA LEU A 293 -26.48 13.16 -10.52
C LEU A 293 -26.90 14.52 -9.92
N ASP A 294 -26.64 15.62 -10.62
CA ASP A 294 -26.90 16.99 -10.12
C ASP A 294 -26.21 17.28 -8.76
N LEU A 295 -25.03 16.67 -8.51
CA LEU A 295 -24.26 16.85 -7.29
C LEU A 295 -23.23 18.00 -7.43
N PRO A 296 -22.86 18.66 -6.33
CA PRO A 296 -21.83 19.70 -6.35
C PRO A 296 -20.49 19.18 -6.91
N PRO A 297 -19.80 19.94 -7.79
CA PRO A 297 -18.53 19.53 -8.36
C PRO A 297 -17.43 19.52 -7.28
N LEU A 298 -16.41 18.69 -7.49
CA LEU A 298 -15.15 18.75 -6.71
C LEU A 298 -14.43 20.06 -7.04
N PRO A 299 -13.95 20.79 -6.04
CA PRO A 299 -13.08 21.94 -6.29
C PRO A 299 -11.75 21.48 -6.90
N PRO A 300 -11.05 22.36 -7.69
CA PRO A 300 -9.79 22.00 -8.34
C PRO A 300 -8.63 21.76 -7.35
N HIS A 301 -8.75 22.23 -6.10
CA HIS A 301 -7.76 22.06 -5.05
C HIS A 301 -8.38 21.37 -3.85
N ARG A 302 -7.70 20.33 -3.34
CA ARG A 302 -8.17 19.52 -2.20
C ARG A 302 -8.40 20.34 -0.92
N GLU A 303 -7.59 21.37 -0.68
CA GLU A 303 -7.72 22.24 0.49
C GLU A 303 -9.06 23.01 0.51
N SER A 304 -9.76 23.04 -0.60
CA SER A 304 -11.09 23.66 -0.75
C SER A 304 -12.24 22.67 -0.59
N ASP A 305 -11.96 21.40 -0.28
CA ASP A 305 -13.03 20.40 -0.08
C ASP A 305 -13.84 20.74 1.17
N ASP A 306 -15.17 20.63 1.05
CA ASP A 306 -16.11 20.77 2.14
C ASP A 306 -16.55 19.41 2.64
N ALA A 307 -16.24 19.09 3.91
CA ALA A 307 -16.54 17.79 4.51
C ALA A 307 -18.06 17.50 4.58
N GLU A 308 -18.91 18.52 4.71
CA GLU A 308 -20.36 18.33 4.76
C GLU A 308 -20.90 18.00 3.36
N ILE A 309 -20.39 18.69 2.33
CA ILE A 309 -20.72 18.40 0.94
C ILE A 309 -20.26 16.97 0.58
N GLU A 310 -19.03 16.60 0.93
CA GLU A 310 -18.51 15.26 0.65
C GLU A 310 -19.32 14.16 1.36
N ALA A 311 -19.77 14.40 2.58
CA ALA A 311 -20.66 13.46 3.29
C ALA A 311 -22.04 13.34 2.60
N GLN A 312 -22.61 14.44 2.11
CA GLN A 312 -23.88 14.41 1.36
C GLN A 312 -23.72 13.67 0.03
N VAL A 313 -22.62 13.90 -0.70
CA VAL A 313 -22.28 13.17 -1.93
C VAL A 313 -22.15 11.68 -1.64
N ALA A 314 -21.46 11.29 -0.58
CA ALA A 314 -21.29 9.87 -0.21
C ALA A 314 -22.63 9.19 0.07
N LEU A 315 -23.58 9.88 0.72
CA LEU A 315 -24.94 9.36 0.94
C LEU A 315 -25.70 9.19 -0.37
N ALA A 316 -25.70 10.20 -1.23
CA ALA A 316 -26.37 10.16 -2.54
C ALA A 316 -25.81 9.03 -3.42
N VAL A 317 -24.49 8.85 -3.44
CA VAL A 317 -23.81 7.77 -4.18
C VAL A 317 -24.18 6.41 -3.59
N ALA A 318 -24.24 6.26 -2.27
CA ALA A 318 -24.64 4.99 -1.64
C ALA A 318 -26.09 4.60 -1.98
N GLU A 319 -26.99 5.58 -2.10
CA GLU A 319 -28.37 5.39 -2.59
C GLU A 319 -28.41 5.03 -4.08
N HIS A 320 -27.59 5.71 -4.90
CA HIS A 320 -27.53 5.48 -6.35
C HIS A 320 -26.94 4.09 -6.68
N LEU A 321 -25.90 3.65 -5.96
CA LEU A 321 -25.23 2.35 -6.08
C LEU A 321 -25.47 1.49 -4.83
N PRO A 322 -26.65 0.91 -4.63
CA PRO A 322 -26.91 -0.01 -3.53
C PRO A 322 -26.19 -1.33 -3.73
N LEU A 323 -25.87 -2.03 -2.64
CA LEU A 323 -25.38 -3.41 -2.71
C LEU A 323 -26.51 -4.32 -3.20
N SER A 324 -26.37 -4.85 -4.43
CA SER A 324 -27.33 -5.77 -5.05
C SER A 324 -26.55 -6.85 -5.79
N LEU A 325 -26.42 -8.01 -5.18
CA LEU A 325 -25.69 -9.14 -5.75
C LEU A 325 -26.67 -10.17 -6.33
N HIS A 326 -26.38 -10.65 -7.54
CA HIS A 326 -27.22 -11.60 -8.25
C HIS A 326 -26.40 -12.81 -8.68
N ASP A 327 -26.91 -14.01 -8.39
CA ASP A 327 -26.36 -15.24 -8.98
C ASP A 327 -26.91 -15.39 -10.40
N VAL A 328 -26.00 -15.34 -11.37
CA VAL A 328 -26.31 -15.47 -12.81
C VAL A 328 -25.68 -16.72 -13.41
N SER A 329 -25.25 -17.66 -12.60
CA SER A 329 -24.54 -18.89 -13.01
C SER A 329 -25.32 -19.66 -14.09
N SER A 330 -26.65 -19.69 -14.00
CA SER A 330 -27.51 -20.39 -14.97
C SER A 330 -27.44 -19.83 -16.39
N LEU A 331 -27.08 -18.53 -16.54
CA LEU A 331 -26.94 -17.89 -17.85
C LEU A 331 -25.68 -18.33 -18.59
N PHE A 332 -24.73 -18.94 -17.88
CA PHE A 332 -23.43 -19.37 -18.37
C PHE A 332 -23.28 -20.90 -18.47
N SER A 333 -24.39 -21.67 -18.41
CA SER A 333 -24.38 -23.14 -18.44
C SER A 333 -23.77 -23.72 -19.71
N SER A 334 -23.77 -23.00 -20.82
CA SER A 334 -23.21 -23.36 -22.12
C SER A 334 -22.13 -22.38 -22.61
N THR A 335 -21.48 -21.72 -21.70
CA THR A 335 -20.51 -20.65 -22.03
C THR A 335 -19.29 -21.20 -22.78
N ALA A 336 -18.79 -20.43 -23.75
CA ALA A 336 -17.52 -20.68 -24.42
C ALA A 336 -16.31 -20.14 -23.63
N SER A 337 -16.53 -19.42 -22.52
CA SER A 337 -15.48 -18.93 -21.66
C SER A 337 -14.87 -20.05 -20.83
N GLY A 338 -13.65 -20.49 -21.15
CA GLY A 338 -12.96 -21.55 -20.42
C GLY A 338 -12.83 -21.22 -18.91
N MET A 339 -12.51 -19.98 -18.54
CA MET A 339 -12.40 -19.58 -17.13
C MET A 339 -13.73 -19.73 -16.38
N VAL A 340 -14.85 -19.37 -17.02
CA VAL A 340 -16.18 -19.48 -16.40
C VAL A 340 -16.63 -20.93 -16.36
N ALA A 341 -16.44 -21.70 -17.45
CA ALA A 341 -16.79 -23.11 -17.52
C ALA A 341 -16.03 -23.93 -16.47
N ASP A 342 -14.72 -23.78 -16.36
CA ASP A 342 -13.88 -24.45 -15.37
C ASP A 342 -14.26 -24.06 -13.93
N GLY A 343 -14.58 -22.77 -13.71
CA GLY A 343 -15.08 -22.28 -12.44
C GLY A 343 -16.39 -22.94 -12.02
N LEU A 344 -17.38 -22.97 -12.91
CA LEU A 344 -18.68 -23.63 -12.66
C LEU A 344 -18.52 -25.14 -12.44
N ALA A 345 -17.68 -25.80 -13.21
CA ALA A 345 -17.37 -27.22 -13.05
C ALA A 345 -16.72 -27.55 -11.70
N SER A 346 -15.96 -26.58 -11.13
CA SER A 346 -15.33 -26.71 -9.81
C SER A 346 -16.22 -26.24 -8.66
N GLY A 347 -17.51 -25.92 -8.89
CA GLY A 347 -18.47 -25.49 -7.86
C GLY A 347 -18.45 -24.01 -7.52
N SER A 348 -17.81 -23.18 -8.35
CA SER A 348 -17.90 -21.72 -8.25
C SER A 348 -19.26 -21.24 -8.78
N SER A 349 -19.63 -20.00 -8.42
CA SER A 349 -20.78 -19.27 -8.95
C SER A 349 -20.32 -18.10 -9.79
N VAL A 350 -21.12 -17.69 -10.76
CA VAL A 350 -20.98 -16.40 -11.46
C VAL A 350 -21.91 -15.40 -10.79
N MET A 351 -21.33 -14.52 -9.99
CA MET A 351 -22.06 -13.44 -9.32
C MET A 351 -21.96 -12.16 -10.12
N ALA A 352 -23.06 -11.42 -10.19
CA ALA A 352 -23.16 -10.13 -10.89
C ALA A 352 -23.47 -8.98 -9.92
N LEU A 353 -22.85 -7.82 -10.17
CA LEU A 353 -23.11 -6.56 -9.50
C LEU A 353 -23.52 -5.51 -10.55
N PRO A 354 -24.74 -4.96 -10.53
CA PRO A 354 -25.11 -3.82 -11.35
C PRO A 354 -24.42 -2.54 -10.88
N LEU A 355 -23.97 -1.73 -11.83
CA LEU A 355 -23.34 -0.44 -11.60
C LEU A 355 -24.10 0.63 -12.42
N LYS A 356 -25.09 1.26 -11.80
CA LYS A 356 -25.95 2.25 -12.44
C LYS A 356 -25.16 3.46 -12.93
N GLY A 357 -25.43 3.92 -14.15
CA GLY A 357 -24.83 5.12 -14.74
C GLY A 357 -23.36 4.98 -15.12
N LEU A 358 -22.76 3.79 -15.03
CA LEU A 358 -21.32 3.59 -15.28
C LEU A 358 -20.99 2.92 -16.62
N GLN A 359 -21.97 2.73 -17.53
CA GLN A 359 -21.70 2.22 -18.87
C GLN A 359 -20.82 3.21 -19.66
N GLY A 360 -19.73 2.73 -20.23
CA GLY A 360 -18.74 3.55 -20.93
C GLY A 360 -17.74 4.27 -19.99
N ARG A 361 -17.99 4.26 -18.67
CA ARG A 361 -17.14 4.92 -17.67
C ARG A 361 -16.11 3.98 -17.03
N LEU A 362 -16.29 2.66 -17.19
CA LEU A 362 -15.31 1.67 -16.70
C LEU A 362 -14.05 1.65 -17.59
N GLY A 363 -14.21 1.98 -18.86
CA GLY A 363 -13.16 2.15 -19.85
C GLY A 363 -12.56 0.83 -20.35
N THR A 364 -12.02 0.87 -21.55
CA THR A 364 -11.29 -0.23 -22.18
C THR A 364 -9.79 -0.11 -21.93
N LYS A 365 -9.05 -1.20 -22.14
CA LYS A 365 -7.60 -1.22 -21.98
C LYS A 365 -6.94 -0.39 -23.07
N THR A 366 -6.29 0.70 -22.68
CA THR A 366 -5.47 1.55 -23.53
C THR A 366 -4.07 1.71 -22.93
N SER A 367 -3.09 2.05 -23.78
CA SER A 367 -1.72 2.29 -23.35
C SER A 367 -1.26 3.65 -23.89
N ASP A 368 -0.28 4.23 -23.19
CA ASP A 368 0.45 5.39 -23.68
C ASP A 368 1.46 5.01 -24.76
N GLU A 369 2.27 5.97 -25.18
CA GLU A 369 3.32 5.81 -26.21
C GLU A 369 4.44 4.84 -25.81
N ASP A 370 4.66 4.65 -24.50
CA ASP A 370 5.69 3.74 -23.94
C ASP A 370 5.13 2.35 -23.60
N GLY A 371 3.83 2.13 -23.82
CA GLY A 371 3.13 0.86 -23.55
C GLY A 371 2.60 0.72 -22.13
N ALA A 372 2.75 1.75 -21.30
CA ALA A 372 2.16 1.78 -19.94
C ALA A 372 0.63 1.83 -20.01
N GLN A 373 -0.02 1.11 -19.12
CA GLN A 373 -1.47 1.11 -19.08
C GLN A 373 -2.02 2.42 -18.51
N LEU A 374 -2.84 3.10 -19.31
CA LEU A 374 -3.53 4.31 -18.89
C LEU A 374 -4.57 4.04 -17.79
N PRO A 375 -4.85 5.05 -16.95
CA PRO A 375 -5.83 4.93 -15.87
C PRO A 375 -7.23 4.65 -16.41
N ARG A 376 -7.97 3.75 -15.74
CA ARG A 376 -9.38 3.46 -16.04
C ARG A 376 -10.07 2.85 -14.82
N LEU A 377 -11.35 3.14 -14.63
CA LEU A 377 -12.10 2.69 -13.47
C LEU A 377 -12.18 1.15 -13.41
N GLY A 378 -12.41 0.46 -14.53
CA GLY A 378 -12.47 -1.00 -14.59
C GLY A 378 -11.21 -1.68 -14.03
N ARG A 379 -10.01 -1.09 -14.22
CA ARG A 379 -8.77 -1.58 -13.63
C ARG A 379 -8.74 -1.40 -12.12
N GLU A 380 -9.22 -0.28 -11.60
CA GLU A 380 -9.31 -0.03 -10.16
C GLU A 380 -10.28 -1.02 -9.50
N LEU A 381 -11.42 -1.29 -10.14
CA LEU A 381 -12.38 -2.30 -9.69
C LEU A 381 -11.78 -3.70 -9.67
N ALA A 382 -11.05 -4.08 -10.73
CA ALA A 382 -10.34 -5.36 -10.79
C ALA A 382 -9.24 -5.46 -9.71
N GLY A 383 -8.55 -4.36 -9.41
CA GLY A 383 -7.58 -4.27 -8.32
C GLY A 383 -8.24 -4.52 -6.96
N ALA A 384 -9.37 -3.87 -6.68
CA ALA A 384 -10.13 -4.07 -5.45
C ALA A 384 -10.62 -5.51 -5.29
N ALA A 385 -11.15 -6.12 -6.36
CA ALA A 385 -11.57 -7.53 -6.34
C ALA A 385 -10.40 -8.48 -6.02
N LYS A 386 -9.23 -8.26 -6.62
CA LYS A 386 -8.03 -9.08 -6.37
C LYS A 386 -7.57 -9.03 -4.91
N LEU A 387 -7.76 -7.92 -4.22
CA LEU A 387 -7.46 -7.81 -2.79
C LEU A 387 -8.36 -8.72 -1.94
N ALA A 388 -9.56 -9.06 -2.42
CA ALA A 388 -10.44 -10.06 -1.80
C ALA A 388 -10.08 -11.51 -2.19
N GLY A 389 -9.01 -11.73 -2.96
CA GLY A 389 -8.44 -13.03 -3.26
C GLY A 389 -8.91 -13.68 -4.55
N VAL A 390 -9.75 -13.02 -5.37
CA VAL A 390 -10.15 -13.54 -6.68
C VAL A 390 -9.11 -13.24 -7.76
N LYS A 391 -9.06 -14.02 -8.81
CA LYS A 391 -8.12 -13.84 -9.94
C LYS A 391 -8.41 -12.59 -10.78
N GLY A 392 -9.69 -12.18 -10.86
CA GLY A 392 -10.15 -11.02 -11.61
C GLY A 392 -11.66 -10.95 -11.70
N ILE A 393 -12.11 -9.99 -12.47
CA ILE A 393 -13.53 -9.73 -12.79
C ILE A 393 -13.68 -9.49 -14.28
N PHE A 394 -14.90 -9.57 -14.78
CA PHE A 394 -15.28 -9.08 -16.11
C PHE A 394 -16.21 -7.89 -15.94
N HIS A 395 -16.11 -6.87 -16.80
CA HIS A 395 -17.00 -5.73 -16.73
C HIS A 395 -17.61 -5.38 -18.10
N ALA A 396 -18.76 -4.72 -18.08
CA ALA A 396 -19.58 -4.46 -19.24
C ALA A 396 -18.84 -3.80 -20.41
N ASP A 397 -17.94 -2.82 -20.13
CA ASP A 397 -17.24 -2.06 -21.19
C ASP A 397 -16.17 -2.88 -21.94
N GLU A 398 -15.73 -4.01 -21.40
CA GLU A 398 -14.79 -4.93 -22.07
C GLU A 398 -15.50 -6.11 -22.74
N LEU A 399 -16.78 -6.34 -22.46
CA LEU A 399 -17.55 -7.43 -23.01
C LEU A 399 -18.29 -7.01 -24.30
N PRO A 400 -18.46 -7.93 -25.30
CA PRO A 400 -18.12 -9.36 -25.26
C PRO A 400 -16.61 -9.62 -25.46
N ALA A 401 -16.05 -10.44 -24.60
CA ALA A 401 -14.62 -10.85 -24.64
C ALA A 401 -14.42 -12.11 -23.76
N TYR A 402 -13.21 -12.66 -23.74
CA TYR A 402 -12.80 -13.78 -22.89
C TYR A 402 -13.67 -15.05 -23.03
N GLY A 403 -14.30 -15.23 -24.21
CA GLY A 403 -15.23 -16.32 -24.46
C GLY A 403 -16.66 -16.07 -23.98
N ILE A 404 -16.93 -14.93 -23.33
CA ILE A 404 -18.30 -14.47 -23.02
C ILE A 404 -18.89 -13.83 -24.25
N THR A 405 -20.05 -14.35 -24.71
CA THR A 405 -20.70 -13.96 -25.96
C THR A 405 -21.59 -12.73 -25.79
N ALA A 406 -21.95 -12.07 -26.90
CA ALA A 406 -22.89 -10.96 -26.90
C ALA A 406 -24.29 -11.37 -26.39
N ASP A 407 -24.71 -12.60 -26.64
CA ASP A 407 -25.99 -13.13 -26.17
C ASP A 407 -25.99 -13.32 -24.65
N GLU A 408 -24.88 -13.81 -24.08
CA GLU A 408 -24.71 -13.90 -22.62
C GLU A 408 -24.70 -12.53 -21.97
N VAL A 409 -24.00 -11.55 -22.55
CA VAL A 409 -24.00 -10.15 -22.09
C VAL A 409 -25.44 -9.59 -22.10
N LYS A 410 -26.17 -9.81 -23.18
CA LYS A 410 -27.58 -9.39 -23.29
C LYS A 410 -28.48 -10.09 -22.27
N ALA A 411 -28.28 -11.38 -22.03
CA ALA A 411 -29.00 -12.15 -21.01
C ALA A 411 -28.74 -11.59 -19.60
N VAL A 412 -27.50 -11.28 -19.26
CA VAL A 412 -27.14 -10.64 -17.99
C VAL A 412 -27.81 -9.29 -17.84
N ARG A 413 -27.73 -8.40 -18.85
CA ARG A 413 -28.40 -7.08 -18.83
C ARG A 413 -29.90 -7.19 -18.61
N THR A 414 -30.55 -8.14 -19.30
CA THR A 414 -31.99 -8.40 -19.16
C THR A 414 -32.33 -8.91 -17.76
N HIS A 415 -31.56 -9.89 -17.24
CA HIS A 415 -31.75 -10.45 -15.90
C HIS A 415 -31.63 -9.38 -14.80
N LEU A 416 -30.62 -8.51 -14.91
CA LEU A 416 -30.38 -7.41 -13.98
C LEU A 416 -31.29 -6.18 -14.23
N LYS A 417 -32.10 -6.18 -15.29
CA LYS A 417 -33.01 -5.07 -15.69
C LYS A 417 -32.24 -3.75 -15.88
N LEU A 418 -31.08 -3.79 -16.54
CA LEU A 418 -30.23 -2.64 -16.76
C LEU A 418 -30.71 -1.77 -17.92
N ASN A 419 -30.59 -0.46 -17.74
CA ASN A 419 -30.74 0.55 -18.80
C ASN A 419 -29.44 0.64 -19.63
N ASP A 420 -29.49 1.37 -20.74
CA ASP A 420 -28.33 1.53 -21.63
C ASP A 420 -27.17 2.27 -20.96
N SER A 421 -27.45 3.14 -19.97
CA SER A 421 -26.44 3.86 -19.18
C SER A 421 -25.82 3.02 -18.04
N ASP A 422 -26.37 1.84 -17.75
CA ASP A 422 -25.94 1.02 -16.63
C ASP A 422 -24.88 0.00 -17.06
N ALA A 423 -23.81 -0.12 -16.27
CA ALA A 423 -22.82 -1.18 -16.40
C ALA A 423 -23.09 -2.34 -15.44
N PHE A 424 -22.31 -3.37 -15.54
CA PHE A 424 -22.24 -4.47 -14.58
C PHE A 424 -20.86 -5.07 -14.50
N VAL A 425 -20.60 -5.76 -13.38
CA VAL A 425 -19.39 -6.55 -13.15
C VAL A 425 -19.79 -7.99 -12.85
N LEU A 426 -19.01 -8.95 -13.37
CA LEU A 426 -19.15 -10.37 -13.12
C LEU A 426 -17.90 -10.87 -12.36
N CYS A 427 -18.11 -11.74 -11.38
CA CYS A 427 -17.06 -12.45 -10.68
C CYS A 427 -17.39 -13.96 -10.66
N CYS A 428 -16.47 -14.78 -11.18
CA CYS A 428 -16.55 -16.23 -11.13
C CYS A 428 -15.59 -16.76 -10.06
N ALA A 429 -16.15 -17.19 -8.93
CA ALA A 429 -15.41 -17.71 -7.78
C ALA A 429 -16.36 -18.47 -6.84
N PRO A 430 -15.88 -19.18 -5.79
CA PRO A 430 -16.75 -19.67 -4.73
C PRO A 430 -17.67 -18.55 -4.23
N SER A 431 -18.95 -18.84 -4.01
CA SER A 431 -19.99 -17.81 -3.78
C SER A 431 -19.62 -16.80 -2.67
N TRP A 432 -19.09 -17.27 -1.54
CA TRP A 432 -18.64 -16.41 -0.45
C TRP A 432 -17.51 -15.45 -0.87
N GLN A 433 -16.57 -15.93 -1.70
CA GLN A 433 -15.43 -15.14 -2.16
C GLN A 433 -15.85 -14.15 -3.25
N ALA A 434 -16.73 -14.55 -4.17
CA ALA A 434 -17.32 -13.67 -5.16
C ALA A 434 -18.11 -12.53 -4.49
N THR A 435 -18.85 -12.82 -3.40
CA THR A 435 -19.56 -11.82 -2.60
C THR A 435 -18.58 -10.79 -2.03
N LEU A 436 -17.53 -11.22 -1.33
CA LEU A 436 -16.51 -10.32 -0.78
C LEU A 436 -15.82 -9.48 -1.87
N ALA A 437 -15.52 -10.09 -3.01
CA ALA A 437 -14.89 -9.39 -4.12
C ALA A 437 -15.80 -8.32 -4.71
N LEU A 438 -17.10 -8.60 -4.90
CA LEU A 438 -18.05 -7.64 -5.44
C LEU A 438 -18.44 -6.56 -4.43
N GLU A 439 -18.43 -6.83 -3.13
CA GLU A 439 -18.51 -5.80 -2.10
C GLU A 439 -17.33 -4.81 -2.18
N ALA A 440 -16.10 -5.33 -2.33
CA ALA A 440 -14.92 -4.49 -2.52
C ALA A 440 -14.97 -3.69 -3.83
N VAL A 441 -15.50 -4.29 -4.90
CA VAL A 441 -15.75 -3.61 -6.18
C VAL A 441 -16.74 -2.47 -6.01
N LEU A 442 -17.85 -2.69 -5.31
CA LEU A 442 -18.86 -1.65 -5.05
C LEU A 442 -18.28 -0.48 -4.26
N GLU A 443 -17.57 -0.78 -3.18
CA GLU A 443 -16.90 0.28 -2.39
C GLU A 443 -15.91 1.08 -3.25
N ARG A 444 -15.13 0.41 -4.10
CA ARG A 444 -14.23 1.09 -5.03
C ARG A 444 -14.98 1.89 -6.11
N ALA A 445 -16.10 1.37 -6.63
CA ALA A 445 -16.93 2.08 -7.60
C ALA A 445 -17.50 3.38 -7.01
N ARG A 446 -17.98 3.34 -5.77
CA ARG A 446 -18.48 4.52 -5.05
C ARG A 446 -17.43 5.62 -4.90
N THR A 447 -16.15 5.25 -4.77
CA THR A 447 -15.07 6.26 -4.70
C THR A 447 -14.88 7.06 -6.00
N ALA A 448 -15.46 6.62 -7.13
CA ALA A 448 -15.33 7.33 -8.40
C ALA A 448 -16.01 8.72 -8.42
N TRP A 449 -16.93 9.00 -7.50
CA TRP A 449 -17.54 10.33 -7.30
C TRP A 449 -16.73 11.26 -6.39
N HIS A 450 -15.62 10.77 -5.85
CA HIS A 450 -14.75 11.48 -4.92
C HIS A 450 -13.35 11.61 -5.51
N ARG A 451 -12.48 12.36 -4.85
CA ARG A 451 -11.05 12.33 -5.15
C ARG A 451 -10.50 10.91 -5.00
N VAL A 452 -9.37 10.65 -5.66
CA VAL A 452 -8.65 9.39 -5.42
C VAL A 452 -8.46 9.19 -3.92
N PRO A 453 -8.70 7.99 -3.38
CA PRO A 453 -8.53 7.75 -1.97
C PRO A 453 -7.05 7.81 -1.57
N GLN A 454 -6.80 8.20 -0.32
CA GLN A 454 -5.48 8.03 0.30
C GLN A 454 -5.19 6.55 0.46
N GLU A 455 -4.29 6.04 -0.33
CA GLU A 455 -3.99 4.62 -0.38
C GLU A 455 -2.51 4.33 -0.62
N VAL A 456 -2.12 3.10 -0.27
CA VAL A 456 -0.85 2.51 -0.66
C VAL A 456 -1.05 1.71 -1.94
N ARG A 457 -0.16 1.91 -2.91
CA ARG A 457 -0.13 1.19 -4.18
C ARG A 457 1.21 0.50 -4.36
N ASN A 458 1.23 -0.58 -5.12
CA ASN A 458 2.47 -1.23 -5.56
C ASN A 458 2.70 -1.06 -7.05
N VAL A 459 3.95 -0.88 -7.42
CA VAL A 459 4.38 -1.02 -8.83
C VAL A 459 4.13 -2.46 -9.27
N VAL A 460 3.52 -2.62 -10.45
CA VAL A 460 3.19 -3.93 -11.01
C VAL A 460 4.39 -4.45 -11.80
N VAL A 461 5.05 -5.47 -11.27
CA VAL A 461 6.12 -6.19 -11.94
C VAL A 461 5.55 -7.47 -12.56
N LYS A 462 5.67 -7.63 -13.88
CA LYS A 462 5.24 -8.82 -14.60
C LYS A 462 6.44 -9.65 -14.97
N LYS A 463 6.46 -10.93 -14.62
CA LYS A 463 7.53 -11.85 -15.02
C LYS A 463 7.62 -11.93 -16.55
N GLY A 464 8.78 -11.60 -17.10
CA GLY A 464 9.06 -11.69 -18.54
C GLY A 464 8.49 -10.55 -19.40
N ALA A 465 7.95 -9.49 -18.79
CA ALA A 465 7.58 -8.27 -19.50
C ALA A 465 8.37 -7.08 -18.94
N PRO A 466 8.67 -6.05 -19.75
CA PRO A 466 9.23 -4.83 -19.22
C PRO A 466 8.26 -4.23 -18.19
N GLU A 467 8.83 -3.66 -17.16
CA GLU A 467 8.06 -2.85 -16.22
C GLU A 467 7.55 -1.61 -16.97
N ASP A 468 6.37 -1.18 -16.70
CA ASP A 468 5.73 -0.07 -17.41
C ASP A 468 5.33 1.08 -16.48
N GLY A 469 5.75 1.05 -15.23
CA GLY A 469 5.42 2.04 -14.21
C GLY A 469 3.98 1.95 -13.69
N THR A 470 3.18 1.03 -14.18
CA THR A 470 1.79 0.84 -13.74
C THR A 470 1.72 0.42 -12.29
N THR A 471 0.77 0.99 -11.53
CA THR A 471 0.54 0.63 -10.13
C THR A 471 -0.80 -0.10 -9.92
N SER A 472 -0.94 -0.77 -8.80
CA SER A 472 -2.19 -1.37 -8.34
C SER A 472 -2.45 -1.06 -6.86
N PRO A 473 -3.71 -0.91 -6.44
CA PRO A 473 -4.03 -0.67 -5.03
C PRO A 473 -3.58 -1.84 -4.16
N MET A 474 -3.12 -1.52 -2.95
CA MET A 474 -2.66 -2.49 -1.96
C MET A 474 -3.51 -2.46 -0.69
N ARG A 475 -3.68 -1.28 -0.10
CA ARG A 475 -4.43 -1.04 1.13
C ARG A 475 -4.68 0.45 1.33
N PRO A 476 -5.63 0.86 2.18
CA PRO A 476 -5.73 2.24 2.61
C PRO A 476 -4.44 2.71 3.30
N LEU A 477 -4.17 4.01 3.28
CA LEU A 477 -3.08 4.59 4.09
C LEU A 477 -3.38 4.34 5.58
N PRO A 478 -2.36 3.98 6.37
CA PRO A 478 -2.51 3.86 7.82
C PRO A 478 -2.88 5.22 8.45
N GLY A 479 -3.77 5.19 9.44
CA GLY A 479 -4.15 6.37 10.20
C GLY A 479 -3.12 6.77 11.25
N ARG A 480 -3.39 7.89 11.95
CA ARG A 480 -2.54 8.42 13.05
C ARG A 480 -2.41 7.45 14.24
N SER A 481 -3.37 6.55 14.44
CA SER A 481 -3.40 5.55 15.53
C SER A 481 -2.42 4.39 15.33
N ARG A 482 -1.52 4.47 14.35
CA ARG A 482 -0.58 3.39 14.01
C ARG A 482 0.59 3.25 14.98
N MET A 483 0.96 4.33 15.66
CA MET A 483 2.15 4.37 16.52
C MET A 483 1.78 4.57 17.99
N TYR A 484 2.47 3.84 18.89
CA TYR A 484 2.37 3.97 20.33
C TYR A 484 3.72 3.66 21.00
N PRO A 485 4.00 4.18 22.22
CA PRO A 485 5.30 4.00 22.86
C PRO A 485 5.65 2.52 23.10
N GLU A 486 6.91 2.17 22.90
CA GLU A 486 7.47 0.89 23.34
C GLU A 486 7.62 0.89 24.86
N THR A 487 6.98 -0.07 25.52
CA THR A 487 6.90 -0.13 26.98
C THR A 487 7.89 -1.11 27.62
N CYS A 488 8.52 -1.96 26.82
CA CYS A 488 9.51 -2.93 27.33
C CYS A 488 10.93 -2.36 27.43
N LEU A 489 11.18 -1.17 26.86
CA LEU A 489 12.47 -0.49 26.92
C LEU A 489 12.46 0.56 28.05
N LEU A 490 13.11 0.26 29.15
CA LEU A 490 13.08 1.06 30.39
C LEU A 490 13.65 2.49 30.26
N TYR A 491 14.42 2.78 29.22
CA TYR A 491 15.05 4.08 28.98
C TYR A 491 14.34 4.94 27.94
N THR A 492 13.28 4.48 27.33
CA THR A 492 12.56 5.24 26.31
C THR A 492 11.71 6.38 26.89
N SER A 493 11.23 6.23 28.10
CA SER A 493 10.62 7.27 28.90
C SER A 493 10.50 6.72 30.31
N PRO A 494 11.26 7.20 31.31
CA PRO A 494 11.03 6.77 32.68
C PRO A 494 9.58 7.15 33.04
N SER A 495 8.72 6.15 33.24
CA SER A 495 7.41 6.37 33.83
C SER A 495 7.59 7.11 35.16
N PRO A 496 6.70 8.05 35.51
CA PRO A 496 6.71 8.62 36.85
C PRO A 496 6.69 7.57 37.97
N ARG A 497 6.29 6.32 37.65
CA ARG A 497 6.36 5.16 38.56
C ARG A 497 7.75 4.57 38.68
N ASP A 498 8.60 4.72 37.65
CA ASP A 498 9.96 4.21 37.63
C ASP A 498 10.94 5.15 38.37
N VAL A 499 10.53 6.39 38.62
CA VAL A 499 11.29 7.42 39.34
C VAL A 499 11.05 7.34 40.86
N VAL A 500 10.12 6.52 41.31
CA VAL A 500 9.97 6.27 42.74
C VAL A 500 11.08 5.27 43.16
N PRO A 501 12.13 5.71 43.86
CA PRO A 501 13.12 4.77 44.37
C PRO A 501 12.37 3.85 45.33
N SER A 502 12.42 2.56 45.08
CA SER A 502 12.04 1.54 46.02
C SER A 502 13.01 1.54 47.20
N ARG A 503 13.06 2.61 47.94
CA ARG A 503 13.62 2.67 49.27
C ARG A 503 12.47 2.50 50.26
N MET A 504 12.08 1.28 50.42
CA MET A 504 11.58 0.88 51.72
C MET A 504 12.78 0.89 52.65
N PRO A 505 12.80 1.69 53.71
CA PRO A 505 13.81 1.50 54.74
C PRO A 505 13.57 0.11 55.32
N SER A 506 14.59 -0.70 55.33
CA SER A 506 14.64 -1.87 56.19
C SER A 506 14.49 -1.34 57.61
N SER A 507 13.29 -1.40 58.14
CA SER A 507 13.07 -1.28 59.58
C SER A 507 13.68 -2.46 60.25
N ALA A 508 14.58 -2.18 61.17
CA ALA A 508 15.17 -3.07 62.14
C ALA A 508 14.14 -3.90 62.89
#